data_af5f8ff1fd110b9e90ff64664cc4197c
#
_entry.id   af5f8ff1fd110b9e90ff64664cc4197c
#
_cell.length_a   1.000
_cell.length_b   1.000
_cell.length_c   1.000
_cell.angle_alpha   90.00
_cell.angle_beta   90.00
_cell.angle_gamma   90.00
#
_symmetry.space_group_name_H-M   'P 1'
#
loop_
_entity.id
_entity.type
_entity.pdbx_description
1 polymer ?
#
loop_
_entity_poly.entity_id
_entity_poly.type
_entity_poly.pdbx_seq_one_letter_code
_entity_poly.pdbx_strand_id
1 'polypeptide(L)'
;MATEKKIPTIESKALSIAIKRAMATRELKVKSLAEKSGVPYGTLRRILELNTVADYEQLQRISTALRTPLAQIIADADELSKDPEVVSDFETSHEDIDIDKWADRIKSEDSIKTR
;
A
#
# COMPACT_ATOMS: atom_id res chain seq x y z
N MET A 1 6.71 3.42 -23.70
CA MET A 1 6.50 3.47 -23.38
C MET A 1 6.39 3.29 -22.43
N ALA A 2 6.61 3.25 -22.35
CA ALA A 2 6.62 2.92 -21.54
C ALA A 2 6.34 3.27 -20.49
N THR A 3 6.01 3.66 -20.27
CA THR A 3 5.69 4.10 -19.20
C THR A 3 4.55 3.52 -18.66
N GLU A 4 4.61 2.27 -18.41
CA GLU A 4 3.64 1.66 -17.74
C GLU A 4 3.60 2.10 -16.37
N LYS A 5 2.51 2.61 -15.86
CA LYS A 5 2.31 2.87 -14.47
C LYS A 5 2.24 1.57 -13.76
N LYS A 6 2.98 1.43 -12.68
CA LYS A 6 2.84 0.29 -11.82
C LYS A 6 1.56 0.45 -11.02
N ILE A 7 0.69 -0.53 -11.15
CA ILE A 7 -0.59 -0.49 -10.45
C ILE A 7 -0.45 -1.21 -9.12
N PRO A 8 -0.79 -0.56 -8.00
CA PRO A 8 -0.69 -1.23 -6.70
C PRO A 8 -1.61 -2.44 -6.62
N THR A 9 -1.13 -3.46 -5.92
CA THR A 9 -1.87 -4.69 -5.74
C THR A 9 -2.18 -4.86 -4.26
N ILE A 10 -2.93 -5.90 -3.92
CA ILE A 10 -3.20 -6.19 -2.51
C ILE A 10 -1.88 -6.46 -1.78
N GLU A 11 -0.91 -7.06 -2.46
CA GLU A 11 0.40 -7.29 -1.86
C GLU A 11 1.10 -5.96 -1.58
N SER A 12 0.96 -4.99 -2.47
CA SER A 12 1.54 -3.67 -2.24
C SER A 12 0.90 -2.97 -1.05
N LYS A 13 -0.42 -3.09 -0.92
CA LYS A 13 -1.11 -2.51 0.23
C LYS A 13 -0.65 -3.19 1.51
N ALA A 14 -0.57 -4.51 1.51
CA ALA A 14 -0.14 -5.25 2.68
C ALA A 14 1.29 -4.85 3.07
N LEU A 15 2.16 -4.67 2.09
CA LEU A 15 3.52 -4.25 2.34
C LEU A 15 3.55 -2.86 2.98
N SER A 16 2.73 -1.96 2.47
CA SER A 16 2.63 -0.62 3.04
C SER A 16 2.21 -0.67 4.50
N ILE A 17 1.24 -1.52 4.82
CA ILE A 17 0.78 -1.66 6.20
C ILE A 17 1.90 -2.24 7.07
N ALA A 18 2.61 -3.24 6.56
CA ALA A 18 3.71 -3.85 7.32
C ALA A 18 4.78 -2.80 7.63
N ILE A 19 5.10 -1.95 6.66
CA ILE A 19 6.09 -0.90 6.86
C ILE A 19 5.57 0.10 7.91
N LYS A 20 4.31 0.49 7.81
CA LYS A 20 3.74 1.44 8.77
C LYS A 20 3.72 0.87 10.19
N ARG A 21 3.45 -0.41 10.32
CA ARG A 21 3.50 -1.04 11.63
C ARG A 21 4.91 -1.02 12.21
N ALA A 22 5.91 -1.31 11.37
CA ALA A 22 7.29 -1.27 11.82
C ALA A 22 7.68 0.16 12.19
N MET A 23 7.18 1.15 11.44
CA MET A 23 7.42 2.54 11.78
C MET A 23 6.85 2.88 13.15
N ALA A 24 5.63 2.42 13.42
CA ALA A 24 5.00 2.68 14.70
C ALA A 24 5.76 2.02 15.83
N THR A 25 6.23 0.80 15.61
CA THR A 25 7.02 0.08 16.61
C THR A 25 8.29 0.83 16.94
N ARG A 26 8.92 1.46 15.95
CA ARG A 26 10.13 2.23 16.15
C ARG A 26 9.86 3.69 16.43
N GLU A 27 8.59 4.09 16.46
CA GLU A 27 8.19 5.48 16.70
C GLU A 27 8.81 6.42 15.68
N LEU A 28 8.85 6.00 14.42
CA LEU A 28 9.40 6.80 13.35
C LEU A 28 8.28 7.38 12.51
N LYS A 29 8.44 8.64 12.14
CA LYS A 29 7.53 9.27 11.20
C LYS A 29 8.12 9.18 9.80
N VAL A 30 7.32 9.49 8.79
CA VAL A 30 7.74 9.36 7.41
C VAL A 30 9.01 10.17 7.15
N LYS A 31 9.05 11.39 7.67
CA LYS A 31 10.22 12.24 7.45
C LYS A 31 11.47 11.63 8.04
N SER A 32 11.38 11.10 9.25
CA SER A 32 12.52 10.47 9.90
C SER A 32 12.95 9.22 9.14
N LEU A 33 11.99 8.45 8.69
CA LEU A 33 12.31 7.25 7.93
C LEU A 33 12.99 7.60 6.61
N ALA A 34 12.53 8.67 5.95
CA ALA A 34 13.15 9.11 4.72
C ALA A 34 14.60 9.47 4.95
N GLU A 35 14.87 10.21 6.03
CA GLU A 35 16.24 10.60 6.35
C GLU A 35 17.10 9.40 6.64
N LYS A 36 16.60 8.47 7.41
CA LYS A 36 17.39 7.31 7.81
C LYS A 36 17.60 6.33 6.67
N SER A 37 16.64 6.21 5.79
CA SER A 37 16.71 5.24 4.70
C SER A 37 17.41 5.78 3.47
N GLY A 38 17.47 7.11 3.33
CA GLY A 38 17.99 7.69 2.12
C GLY A 38 17.00 7.70 0.98
N VAL A 39 15.78 7.25 1.21
CA VAL A 39 14.73 7.31 0.19
C VAL A 39 14.12 8.70 0.27
N PRO A 40 13.99 9.42 -0.85
CA PRO A 40 13.43 10.76 -0.80
C PRO A 40 12.04 10.77 -0.17
N TYR A 41 11.76 11.82 0.59
CA TYR A 41 10.50 11.90 1.34
C TYR A 41 9.29 11.76 0.43
N GLY A 42 9.29 12.44 -0.71
CA GLY A 42 8.16 12.37 -1.62
C GLY A 42 7.96 10.98 -2.19
N THR A 43 9.08 10.29 -2.48
CA THR A 43 9.01 8.92 -2.98
C THR A 43 8.46 8.00 -1.91
N LEU A 44 8.96 8.16 -0.68
CA LEU A 44 8.51 7.31 0.42
C LEU A 44 7.02 7.51 0.69
N ARG A 45 6.56 8.75 0.66
CA ARG A 45 5.14 9.01 0.85
C ARG A 45 4.31 8.34 -0.23
N ARG A 46 4.76 8.40 -1.48
CA ARG A 46 4.01 7.77 -2.56
C ARG A 46 3.97 6.25 -2.39
N ILE A 47 5.05 5.66 -1.90
CA ILE A 47 5.06 4.23 -1.63
C ILE A 47 4.03 3.88 -0.57
N LEU A 48 4.02 4.65 0.52
CA LEU A 48 3.11 4.36 1.63
C LEU A 48 1.66 4.65 1.29
N GLU A 49 1.42 5.55 0.35
CA GLU A 49 0.07 5.89 -0.08
C GLU A 49 -0.37 5.11 -1.32
N LEU A 50 0.44 4.15 -1.74
CA LEU A 50 0.13 3.29 -2.88
C LEU A 50 0.04 4.03 -4.20
N ASN A 51 0.73 5.16 -4.31
CA ASN A 51 0.79 5.87 -5.58
C ASN A 51 1.94 5.40 -6.45
N THR A 52 2.80 4.55 -5.90
CA THR A 52 3.86 3.91 -6.65
C THR A 52 4.26 2.65 -5.91
N VAL A 53 5.05 1.81 -6.55
CA VAL A 53 5.49 0.56 -5.96
C VAL A 53 6.99 0.68 -5.68
N ALA A 54 7.41 0.26 -4.49
CA ALA A 54 8.82 0.30 -4.12
C ALA A 54 9.58 -0.80 -4.84
N ASP A 55 10.81 -0.50 -5.26
CA ASP A 55 11.66 -1.54 -5.80
C ASP A 55 12.43 -2.21 -4.66
N TYR A 56 13.14 -3.27 -5.00
CA TYR A 56 13.82 -4.08 -3.99
C TYR A 56 14.86 -3.27 -3.23
N GLU A 57 15.60 -2.42 -3.94
CA GLU A 57 16.64 -1.64 -3.29
C GLU A 57 16.04 -0.65 -2.30
N GLN A 58 14.93 -0.02 -2.67
CA GLN A 58 14.23 0.88 -1.76
C GLN A 58 13.74 0.14 -0.53
N LEU A 59 13.22 -1.07 -0.72
CA LEU A 59 12.75 -1.86 0.40
C LEU A 59 13.90 -2.25 1.32
N GLN A 60 15.06 -2.56 0.77
CA GLN A 60 16.22 -2.87 1.59
C GLN A 60 16.62 -1.68 2.44
N ARG A 61 16.64 -0.50 1.85
CA ARG A 61 16.99 0.71 2.57
C ARG A 61 15.99 1.01 3.69
N ILE A 62 14.71 0.84 3.37
CA ILE A 62 13.65 1.07 4.35
C ILE A 62 13.79 0.08 5.51
N SER A 63 14.01 -1.20 5.21
CA SER A 63 14.10 -2.21 6.25
C SER A 63 15.31 -1.96 7.14
N THR A 64 16.43 -1.53 6.56
CA THR A 64 17.61 -1.23 7.33
C THR A 64 17.34 -0.06 8.28
N ALA A 65 16.67 0.98 7.79
CA ALA A 65 16.33 2.13 8.61
C ALA A 65 15.38 1.76 9.74
N LEU A 66 14.51 0.80 9.48
CA LEU A 66 13.54 0.33 10.49
C LEU A 66 14.17 -0.69 11.44
N ARG A 67 15.41 -1.10 11.18
CA ARG A 67 16.07 -2.13 11.96
C ARG A 67 15.25 -3.41 12.01
N THR A 68 14.56 -3.69 10.93
CA THR A 68 13.72 -4.88 10.82
C THR A 68 14.15 -5.60 9.55
N PRO A 69 14.48 -6.90 9.63
CA PRO A 69 14.88 -7.63 8.43
C PRO A 69 13.80 -7.53 7.35
N LEU A 70 14.22 -7.34 6.11
CA LEU A 70 13.26 -7.27 5.02
C LEU A 70 12.42 -8.55 4.97
N ALA A 71 13.03 -9.69 5.25
CA ALA A 71 12.29 -10.95 5.26
C ALA A 71 11.13 -10.91 6.24
N GLN A 72 11.31 -10.26 7.39
CA GLN A 72 10.25 -10.14 8.38
C GLN A 72 9.14 -9.25 7.85
N ILE A 73 9.50 -8.13 7.22
CA ILE A 73 8.51 -7.23 6.66
C ILE A 73 7.71 -7.94 5.57
N ILE A 74 8.39 -8.70 4.72
CA ILE A 74 7.73 -9.44 3.66
C ILE A 74 6.81 -10.52 4.25
N ALA A 75 7.26 -11.20 5.28
CA ALA A 75 6.42 -12.23 5.92
C ALA A 75 5.17 -11.61 6.52
N ASP A 76 5.32 -10.47 7.18
CA ASP A 76 4.17 -9.76 7.75
C ASP A 76 3.22 -9.32 6.65
N ALA A 77 3.77 -8.82 5.55
CA ALA A 77 2.96 -8.39 4.42
C ALA A 77 2.20 -9.57 3.82
N ASP A 78 2.85 -10.72 3.72
CA ASP A 78 2.21 -11.89 3.15
C ASP A 78 0.99 -12.28 3.98
N GLU A 79 1.10 -12.23 5.30
CA GLU A 79 -0.05 -12.53 6.14
C GLU A 79 -1.13 -11.47 6.03
N LEU A 80 -0.74 -10.22 5.97
CA LEU A 80 -1.71 -9.13 5.84
C LEU A 80 -2.47 -9.21 4.52
N SER A 81 -1.83 -9.69 3.46
CA SER A 81 -2.49 -9.78 2.17
C SER A 81 -3.62 -10.81 2.17
N LYS A 82 -3.64 -11.67 3.17
CA LYS A 82 -4.69 -12.68 3.33
C LYS A 82 -5.73 -12.28 4.35
N ASP A 83 -5.55 -11.17 5.03
CA ASP A 83 -6.48 -10.69 6.06
C ASP A 83 -7.73 -10.15 5.39
N PRO A 84 -8.92 -10.68 5.73
CA PRO A 84 -10.15 -10.23 5.06
C PRO A 84 -10.41 -8.74 5.18
N GLU A 85 -10.02 -8.11 6.28
CA GLU A 85 -10.23 -6.68 6.43
C GLU A 85 -9.34 -5.89 5.48
N VAL A 86 -8.10 -6.34 5.32
CA VAL A 86 -7.18 -5.67 4.42
C VAL A 86 -7.65 -5.82 2.99
N VAL A 87 -8.09 -7.02 2.62
CA VAL A 87 -8.59 -7.28 1.29
C VAL A 87 -9.82 -6.43 1.00
N SER A 88 -10.74 -6.36 1.95
CA SER A 88 -11.95 -5.58 1.77
C SER A 88 -11.65 -4.10 1.61
N ASP A 89 -10.74 -3.58 2.42
CA ASP A 89 -10.31 -2.19 2.33
C ASP A 89 -9.71 -1.89 0.96
N PHE A 90 -8.86 -2.79 0.49
CA PHE A 90 -8.21 -2.59 -0.80
C PHE A 90 -9.23 -2.60 -1.93
N GLU A 91 -10.17 -3.53 -1.89
CA GLU A 91 -11.17 -3.62 -2.93
C GLU A 91 -12.06 -2.39 -2.96
N THR A 92 -12.42 -1.89 -1.80
CA THR A 92 -13.23 -0.69 -1.71
C THR A 92 -12.49 0.51 -2.30
N SER A 93 -11.21 0.67 -1.93
CA SER A 93 -10.42 1.77 -2.44
C SER A 93 -10.25 1.69 -3.95
N HIS A 94 -10.04 0.48 -4.46
CA HIS A 94 -9.88 0.28 -5.88
C HIS A 94 -11.14 0.63 -6.64
N GLU A 95 -12.28 0.28 -6.09
CA GLU A 95 -13.55 0.59 -6.71
C GLU A 95 -13.79 2.09 -6.78
N ASP A 96 -13.36 2.79 -5.76
CA ASP A 96 -13.54 4.25 -5.74
C ASP A 96 -12.74 4.92 -6.85
N ILE A 97 -11.64 4.31 -7.27
CA ILE A 97 -10.81 4.90 -8.31
C ILE A 97 -11.41 4.70 -9.69
N ASP A 98 -12.11 3.60 -9.89
CA ASP A 98 -12.71 3.29 -11.20
C ASP A 98 -14.12 3.84 -11.25
N ILE A 99 -14.24 5.04 -11.77
CA ILE A 99 -15.51 5.75 -11.78
C ILE A 99 -16.57 5.04 -12.62
N ASP A 100 -16.17 4.47 -13.75
CA ASP A 100 -17.11 3.77 -14.59
C ASP A 100 -17.70 2.56 -13.90
N LYS A 101 -16.84 1.80 -13.29
CA LYS A 101 -17.27 0.62 -12.55
C LYS A 101 -18.15 1.01 -11.38
N TRP A 102 -17.79 2.08 -10.72
CA TRP A 102 -18.54 2.58 -9.59
C TRP A 102 -19.93 3.03 -10.02
N ALA A 103 -20.01 3.71 -11.16
CA ALA A 103 -21.29 4.17 -11.67
C ALA A 103 -22.19 3.00 -12.03
N ASP A 104 -21.65 1.98 -12.67
CA ASP A 104 -22.41 0.78 -12.99
C ASP A 104 -22.93 0.11 -11.74
N ARG A 105 -22.12 0.06 -10.72
CA ARG A 105 -22.53 -0.56 -9.48
C ARG A 105 -23.67 0.21 -8.84
N ILE A 106 -23.61 1.51 -8.84
CA ILE A 106 -24.66 2.33 -8.26
C ILE A 106 -25.94 2.13 -9.02
N LYS A 107 -25.89 2.06 -10.34
CA LYS A 107 -27.08 1.79 -11.13
C LYS A 107 -27.71 0.48 -10.75
N SER A 108 -26.90 -0.56 -10.58
CA SER A 108 -27.43 -1.85 -10.18
C SER A 108 -28.09 -1.78 -8.85
N GLU A 109 -27.47 -1.10 -7.90
CA GLU A 109 -28.01 -0.99 -6.58
C GLU A 109 -29.31 -0.22 -6.55
N ASP A 110 -29.37 0.84 -7.33
CA ASP A 110 -30.61 1.61 -7.44
C ASP A 110 -31.72 0.76 -8.01
N SER A 111 -31.42 -0.04 -9.00
CA SER A 111 -32.40 -0.96 -9.55
C SER A 111 -32.93 -1.91 -8.49
N ILE A 112 -32.05 -2.40 -7.67
CA ILE A 112 -32.45 -3.32 -6.62
C ILE A 112 -33.29 -2.60 -5.59
N LYS A 113 -32.91 -1.39 -5.25
CA LYS A 113 -33.63 -0.66 -4.21
C LYS A 113 -35.01 -0.21 -4.60
N THR A 114 -35.24 -0.06 -5.87
CA THR A 114 -36.52 0.42 -6.31
C THR A 114 -37.58 -0.69 -6.36
N ARG A 115 -37.22 -1.89 -6.06
CA ARG A 115 -38.20 -2.97 -6.07
C ARG A 115 -38.96 -3.11 -4.81
#